data_b351ee0f77eb3c060934974b0234b3e1
#
_entry.id   b351ee0f77eb3c060934974b0234b3e1
#
_cell.length_a   1.000
_cell.length_b   1.000
_cell.length_c   1.000
_cell.angle_alpha   90.00
_cell.angle_beta   90.00
_cell.angle_gamma   90.00
#
_symmetry.space_group_name_H-M   'P 1'
#
loop_
_entity.id
_entity.type
_entity.pdbx_description
1 polymer ?
#
loop_
_entity_poly.entity_id
_entity_poly.type
_entity_poly.pdbx_seq_one_letter_code
_entity_poly.pdbx_strand_id
1 'polypeptide(L)'
;KLKGILLTEGMHGMISQVEGLAKALDINYSHHTVETKGFWKVIPPKFTPISDSVFKKIECEDVDLIISCGRKSIIPSLFLKKNSKKKVFNIHIQNPKIKLDNFDLVVVPEHDNLDGDNVLKTKGAIHYLTSEEIEKDKEYLFSISSKLRDKNIISLIIGGPTQYYDYSDRNIQEIFSKVNYLVKENNLNLVVIPSMRTPKGTIEHAKIYFGNDHLVLDGVDKKAYLSALSQSKHLVITCDSSSMISELSLIHI
;
A
#
# COMPACT_ATOMS: atom_id res chain seq x y z
N LYS A 1 -21.03 -17.67 -3.32
CA LYS A 1 -20.13 -16.58 -2.90
C LYS A 1 -20.62 -15.27 -3.52
N LEU A 2 -20.58 -14.18 -2.76
CA LEU A 2 -20.85 -12.84 -3.27
C LEU A 2 -19.83 -12.47 -4.35
N LYS A 3 -20.29 -11.71 -5.35
CA LYS A 3 -19.43 -11.17 -6.41
C LYS A 3 -19.11 -9.71 -6.10
N GLY A 4 -17.83 -9.33 -6.15
CA GLY A 4 -17.36 -7.98 -5.90
C GLY A 4 -16.57 -7.39 -7.06
N ILE A 5 -16.56 -6.05 -7.13
CA ILE A 5 -15.63 -5.30 -7.95
C ILE A 5 -14.76 -4.41 -7.05
N LEU A 6 -13.44 -4.48 -7.26
CA LEU A 6 -12.48 -3.65 -6.55
C LEU A 6 -12.02 -2.51 -7.45
N LEU A 7 -12.05 -1.28 -6.94
CA LEU A 7 -11.70 -0.07 -7.70
C LEU A 7 -10.59 0.69 -6.99
N THR A 8 -9.44 0.86 -7.66
CA THR A 8 -8.31 1.63 -7.12
C THR A 8 -7.67 2.52 -8.19
N GLU A 9 -6.74 3.37 -7.77
CA GLU A 9 -5.87 4.14 -8.67
C GLU A 9 -4.63 3.37 -9.13
N GLY A 10 -4.51 2.08 -8.79
CA GLY A 10 -3.37 1.22 -9.13
C GLY A 10 -2.18 1.33 -8.18
N MET A 11 -2.27 2.14 -7.11
CA MET A 11 -1.22 2.20 -6.09
C MET A 11 -1.24 0.94 -5.23
N HIS A 12 -0.07 0.34 -5.00
CA HIS A 12 0.08 -0.92 -4.27
C HIS A 12 -0.64 -0.92 -2.90
N GLY A 13 -0.49 0.14 -2.11
CA GLY A 13 -1.16 0.26 -0.81
C GLY A 13 -2.70 0.32 -0.92
N MET A 14 -3.25 0.86 -2.00
CA MET A 14 -4.70 0.86 -2.24
C MET A 14 -5.18 -0.53 -2.66
N ILE A 15 -4.42 -1.21 -3.53
CA ILE A 15 -4.70 -2.59 -3.94
C ILE A 15 -4.69 -3.51 -2.72
N SER A 16 -3.66 -3.39 -1.87
CA SER A 16 -3.54 -4.15 -0.63
C SER A 16 -4.77 -4.00 0.29
N GLN A 17 -5.31 -2.78 0.38
CA GLN A 17 -6.47 -2.51 1.22
C GLN A 17 -7.76 -3.13 0.66
N VAL A 18 -8.07 -2.96 -0.63
CA VAL A 18 -9.29 -3.50 -1.21
C VAL A 18 -9.25 -5.02 -1.30
N GLU A 19 -8.11 -5.61 -1.63
CA GLU A 19 -7.93 -7.07 -1.68
C GLU A 19 -7.95 -7.67 -0.27
N GLY A 20 -7.35 -7.02 0.72
CA GLY A 20 -7.40 -7.44 2.11
C GLY A 20 -8.83 -7.55 2.63
N LEU A 21 -9.64 -6.53 2.37
CA LEU A 21 -11.06 -6.55 2.75
C LEU A 21 -11.84 -7.61 1.96
N ALA A 22 -11.61 -7.74 0.66
CA ALA A 22 -12.28 -8.74 -0.18
C ALA A 22 -11.96 -10.18 0.25
N LYS A 23 -10.71 -10.46 0.61
CA LYS A 23 -10.29 -11.76 1.16
C LYS A 23 -10.94 -12.03 2.53
N ALA A 24 -10.95 -11.03 3.42
CA ALA A 24 -11.58 -11.16 4.73
C ALA A 24 -13.09 -11.43 4.64
N LEU A 25 -13.76 -10.91 3.62
CA LEU A 25 -15.17 -11.15 3.34
C LEU A 25 -15.43 -12.42 2.54
N ASP A 26 -14.40 -13.16 2.14
CA ASP A 26 -14.47 -14.39 1.33
C ASP A 26 -15.33 -14.23 0.06
N ILE A 27 -15.14 -13.14 -0.68
CA ILE A 27 -15.87 -12.83 -1.92
C ILE A 27 -15.08 -13.19 -3.16
N ASN A 28 -15.77 -13.51 -4.27
CA ASN A 28 -15.15 -13.55 -5.59
C ASN A 28 -15.08 -12.14 -6.15
N TYR A 29 -13.94 -11.70 -6.67
CA TYR A 29 -13.79 -10.33 -7.13
C TYR A 29 -12.98 -10.20 -8.42
N SER A 30 -13.25 -9.11 -9.14
CA SER A 30 -12.37 -8.56 -10.18
C SER A 30 -11.80 -7.23 -9.72
N HIS A 31 -10.54 -6.94 -10.06
CA HIS A 31 -9.89 -5.66 -9.72
C HIS A 31 -9.72 -4.80 -10.99
N HIS A 32 -10.12 -3.54 -10.88
CA HIS A 32 -10.01 -2.56 -11.96
C HIS A 32 -9.26 -1.31 -11.48
N THR A 33 -8.23 -0.96 -12.23
CA THR A 33 -7.54 0.33 -12.07
C THR A 33 -8.35 1.43 -12.74
N VAL A 34 -8.73 2.42 -11.98
CA VAL A 34 -9.54 3.54 -12.45
C VAL A 34 -8.65 4.59 -13.13
N GLU A 35 -9.02 4.97 -14.34
CA GLU A 35 -8.40 6.08 -15.06
C GLU A 35 -9.41 7.22 -15.26
N THR A 36 -9.14 8.36 -14.63
CA THR A 36 -9.92 9.59 -14.82
C THR A 36 -9.54 10.28 -16.12
N LYS A 37 -10.50 10.82 -16.87
CA LYS A 37 -10.30 11.48 -18.16
C LYS A 37 -9.98 12.97 -18.02
N GLY A 38 -9.08 13.47 -18.87
CA GLY A 38 -8.83 14.88 -19.12
C GLY A 38 -8.60 15.70 -17.83
N PHE A 39 -9.26 16.84 -17.74
CA PHE A 39 -9.15 17.78 -16.60
C PHE A 39 -9.77 17.25 -15.30
N TRP A 40 -10.64 16.23 -15.36
CA TRP A 40 -11.20 15.60 -14.18
C TRP A 40 -10.15 14.95 -13.25
N LYS A 41 -8.94 14.70 -13.77
CA LYS A 41 -7.82 14.19 -12.97
C LYS A 41 -7.46 15.08 -11.78
N VAL A 42 -7.66 16.39 -11.90
CA VAL A 42 -7.30 17.39 -10.89
C VAL A 42 -8.50 17.88 -10.09
N ILE A 43 -9.71 17.70 -10.58
CA ILE A 43 -10.94 18.14 -9.89
C ILE A 43 -11.24 17.25 -8.69
N PRO A 44 -11.49 17.82 -7.50
CA PRO A 44 -11.93 17.02 -6.34
C PRO A 44 -13.29 16.34 -6.59
N PRO A 45 -13.52 15.13 -6.01
CA PRO A 45 -14.77 14.39 -6.19
C PRO A 45 -16.02 15.20 -5.83
N LYS A 46 -15.92 16.10 -4.85
CA LYS A 46 -17.03 17.00 -4.44
C LYS A 46 -17.57 17.86 -5.58
N PHE A 47 -16.73 18.21 -6.56
CA PHE A 47 -17.08 19.06 -7.70
C PHE A 47 -17.15 18.26 -9.01
N THR A 48 -17.06 16.94 -8.96
CA THR A 48 -17.06 16.05 -10.11
C THR A 48 -18.44 15.43 -10.27
N PRO A 49 -19.06 15.46 -11.46
CA PRO A 49 -20.35 14.83 -11.69
C PRO A 49 -20.23 13.29 -11.64
N ILE A 50 -21.29 12.62 -11.18
CA ILE A 50 -21.37 11.15 -11.22
C ILE A 50 -21.81 10.74 -12.63
N SER A 51 -20.84 10.63 -13.54
CA SER A 51 -21.03 10.33 -14.96
C SER A 51 -19.88 9.50 -15.51
N ASP A 52 -20.16 8.66 -16.51
CA ASP A 52 -19.19 7.88 -17.27
C ASP A 52 -18.26 8.73 -18.15
N SER A 53 -18.62 9.99 -18.39
CA SER A 53 -17.76 10.95 -19.08
C SER A 53 -16.47 11.28 -18.29
N VAL A 54 -16.47 11.04 -16.97
CA VAL A 54 -15.38 11.41 -16.06
C VAL A 54 -14.21 10.42 -16.09
N PHE A 55 -14.47 9.15 -16.37
CA PHE A 55 -13.48 8.07 -16.27
C PHE A 55 -13.55 7.15 -17.51
N LYS A 56 -12.50 6.35 -17.72
CA LYS A 56 -12.53 5.30 -18.76
C LYS A 56 -13.54 4.23 -18.38
N LYS A 57 -14.24 3.69 -19.39
CA LYS A 57 -15.27 2.67 -19.19
C LYS A 57 -14.71 1.50 -18.39
N ILE A 58 -15.45 1.12 -17.35
CA ILE A 58 -15.22 -0.06 -16.55
C ILE A 58 -16.25 -1.10 -16.98
N GLU A 59 -15.78 -2.23 -17.46
CA GLU A 59 -16.67 -3.36 -17.76
C GLU A 59 -16.98 -4.05 -16.43
N CYS A 60 -18.23 -4.01 -16.05
CA CYS A 60 -18.70 -4.55 -14.79
C CYS A 60 -19.90 -5.46 -15.07
N GLU A 61 -19.78 -6.71 -14.69
CA GLU A 61 -20.93 -7.62 -14.59
C GLU A 61 -21.80 -7.25 -13.38
N ASP A 62 -22.95 -7.90 -13.24
CA ASP A 62 -23.79 -7.75 -12.05
C ASP A 62 -23.06 -8.20 -10.78
N VAL A 63 -22.64 -7.24 -9.96
CA VAL A 63 -21.93 -7.46 -8.70
C VAL A 63 -22.85 -7.20 -7.50
N ASP A 64 -22.55 -7.83 -6.37
CA ASP A 64 -23.24 -7.63 -5.11
C ASP A 64 -22.57 -6.54 -4.28
N LEU A 65 -21.24 -6.33 -4.51
CA LEU A 65 -20.39 -5.48 -3.69
C LEU A 65 -19.45 -4.65 -4.56
N ILE A 66 -19.28 -3.38 -4.22
CA ILE A 66 -18.23 -2.50 -4.73
C ILE A 66 -17.31 -2.16 -3.56
N ILE A 67 -16.01 -2.40 -3.69
CA ILE A 67 -15.01 -1.94 -2.73
C ILE A 67 -14.08 -0.98 -3.46
N SER A 68 -14.00 0.24 -3.00
CA SER A 68 -13.20 1.29 -3.63
C SER A 68 -12.19 1.90 -2.66
N CYS A 69 -11.01 2.26 -3.16
CA CYS A 69 -9.96 2.94 -2.38
C CYS A 69 -9.29 4.02 -3.23
N GLY A 70 -9.12 5.20 -2.63
CA GLY A 70 -8.48 6.33 -3.27
C GLY A 70 -9.46 7.29 -3.94
N ARG A 71 -9.01 8.53 -4.11
CA ARG A 71 -9.85 9.66 -4.55
C ARG A 71 -10.53 9.44 -5.90
N LYS A 72 -9.80 8.89 -6.89
CA LYS A 72 -10.32 8.74 -8.24
C LYS A 72 -11.32 7.59 -8.38
N SER A 73 -11.33 6.64 -7.45
CA SER A 73 -12.27 5.53 -7.45
C SER A 73 -13.67 5.92 -6.94
N ILE A 74 -13.83 7.08 -6.31
CA ILE A 74 -15.08 7.55 -5.72
C ILE A 74 -16.18 7.68 -6.77
N ILE A 75 -15.96 8.49 -7.81
CA ILE A 75 -16.99 8.74 -8.83
C ILE A 75 -17.36 7.47 -9.60
N PRO A 76 -16.41 6.62 -10.05
CA PRO A 76 -16.75 5.32 -10.65
C PRO A 76 -17.57 4.42 -9.73
N SER A 77 -17.24 4.33 -8.43
CA SER A 77 -18.00 3.49 -7.50
C SER A 77 -19.45 3.96 -7.35
N LEU A 78 -19.66 5.27 -7.23
CA LEU A 78 -20.99 5.87 -7.15
C LEU A 78 -21.78 5.71 -8.46
N PHE A 79 -21.11 5.86 -9.59
CA PHE A 79 -21.72 5.66 -10.90
C PHE A 79 -22.17 4.21 -11.09
N LEU A 80 -21.33 3.22 -10.78
CA LEU A 80 -21.69 1.80 -10.87
C LEU A 80 -22.81 1.45 -9.93
N LYS A 81 -22.80 1.93 -8.67
CA LYS A 81 -23.90 1.74 -7.73
C LYS A 81 -25.21 2.29 -8.28
N LYS A 82 -25.20 3.53 -8.78
CA LYS A 82 -26.39 4.22 -9.30
C LYS A 82 -26.99 3.53 -10.53
N ASN A 83 -26.16 2.95 -11.40
CA ASN A 83 -26.58 2.35 -12.67
C ASN A 83 -26.74 0.82 -12.58
N SER A 84 -26.56 0.22 -11.42
CA SER A 84 -26.79 -1.20 -11.21
C SER A 84 -28.28 -1.53 -11.28
N LYS A 85 -28.62 -2.67 -11.89
CA LYS A 85 -30.01 -3.20 -11.95
C LYS A 85 -30.48 -3.80 -10.63
N LYS A 86 -29.55 -4.12 -9.74
CA LYS A 86 -29.83 -4.69 -8.41
C LYS A 86 -29.24 -3.81 -7.30
N LYS A 87 -29.65 -4.07 -6.07
CA LYS A 87 -29.07 -3.40 -4.90
C LYS A 87 -27.61 -3.85 -4.73
N VAL A 88 -26.70 -2.91 -4.83
CA VAL A 88 -25.25 -3.13 -4.66
C VAL A 88 -24.80 -2.44 -3.37
N PHE A 89 -24.05 -3.15 -2.52
CA PHE A 89 -23.45 -2.58 -1.32
C PHE A 89 -22.11 -1.92 -1.68
N ASN A 90 -21.94 -0.63 -1.37
CA ASN A 90 -20.77 0.15 -1.75
C ASN A 90 -19.92 0.51 -0.53
N ILE A 91 -18.71 -0.02 -0.48
CA ILE A 91 -17.71 0.24 0.56
C ILE A 91 -16.63 1.15 -0.02
N HIS A 92 -16.30 2.21 0.72
CA HIS A 92 -15.12 3.03 0.41
C HIS A 92 -14.10 2.94 1.53
N ILE A 93 -12.84 2.69 1.17
CA ILE A 93 -11.72 2.65 2.11
C ILE A 93 -10.96 3.98 2.00
N GLN A 94 -10.65 4.61 3.12
CA GLN A 94 -10.13 5.96 3.34
C GLN A 94 -11.23 7.03 3.43
N ASN A 95 -10.85 8.22 3.91
CA ASN A 95 -11.77 9.35 4.00
C ASN A 95 -12.12 9.90 2.59
N PRO A 96 -13.37 9.78 2.14
CA PRO A 96 -13.74 10.17 0.77
C PRO A 96 -13.78 11.68 0.54
N LYS A 97 -13.74 12.51 1.59
CA LYS A 97 -13.85 13.98 1.51
C LYS A 97 -15.13 14.47 0.81
N ILE A 98 -16.18 13.63 0.79
CA ILE A 98 -17.54 13.93 0.33
C ILE A 98 -18.54 13.42 1.36
N LYS A 99 -19.85 13.62 1.13
CA LYS A 99 -20.91 13.14 2.04
C LYS A 99 -20.81 11.63 2.21
N LEU A 100 -20.80 11.18 3.47
CA LEU A 100 -20.66 9.76 3.83
C LEU A 100 -21.88 8.93 3.39
N ASP A 101 -23.06 9.52 3.35
CA ASP A 101 -24.34 8.89 2.92
C ASP A 101 -24.31 8.37 1.46
N ASN A 102 -23.30 8.77 0.68
CA ASN A 102 -23.10 8.22 -0.66
C ASN A 102 -22.66 6.73 -0.63
N PHE A 103 -22.11 6.29 0.49
CA PHE A 103 -21.62 4.92 0.70
C PHE A 103 -22.48 4.18 1.72
N ASP A 104 -22.53 2.87 1.60
CA ASP A 104 -23.17 2.03 2.60
C ASP A 104 -22.23 1.81 3.80
N LEU A 105 -20.90 1.82 3.55
CA LEU A 105 -19.86 1.74 4.57
C LEU A 105 -18.64 2.50 4.13
N VAL A 106 -18.03 3.24 5.07
CA VAL A 106 -16.71 3.88 4.91
C VAL A 106 -15.77 3.28 5.94
N VAL A 107 -14.62 2.78 5.50
CA VAL A 107 -13.62 2.17 6.38
C VAL A 107 -12.39 3.07 6.44
N VAL A 108 -12.01 3.50 7.64
CA VAL A 108 -10.87 4.40 7.85
C VAL A 108 -10.03 3.95 9.03
N PRO A 109 -8.72 4.22 9.03
CA PRO A 109 -7.93 4.05 10.23
C PRO A 109 -8.32 5.09 11.30
N GLU A 110 -8.19 4.73 12.57
CA GLU A 110 -8.56 5.59 13.71
C GLU A 110 -7.93 6.98 13.67
N HIS A 111 -6.71 7.09 13.15
CA HIS A 111 -5.99 8.36 13.07
C HIS A 111 -6.57 9.36 12.03
N ASP A 112 -7.47 8.92 11.17
CA ASP A 112 -8.16 9.82 10.21
C ASP A 112 -9.24 10.67 10.89
N ASN A 113 -9.60 10.38 12.15
CA ASN A 113 -10.57 11.12 12.96
C ASN A 113 -11.90 11.41 12.22
N LEU A 114 -12.41 10.43 11.47
CA LEU A 114 -13.68 10.50 10.77
C LEU A 114 -14.76 9.76 11.57
N ASP A 115 -15.89 10.43 11.83
CA ASP A 115 -17.04 9.87 12.53
C ASP A 115 -18.27 9.87 11.63
N GLY A 116 -19.14 8.87 11.81
CA GLY A 116 -20.41 8.72 11.09
C GLY A 116 -21.07 7.38 11.39
N ASP A 117 -22.39 7.29 11.20
CA ASP A 117 -23.15 6.07 11.49
C ASP A 117 -22.75 4.89 10.59
N ASN A 118 -22.20 5.19 9.42
CA ASN A 118 -21.69 4.22 8.44
C ASN A 118 -20.17 4.19 8.37
N VAL A 119 -19.45 4.62 9.42
CA VAL A 119 -17.99 4.62 9.49
C VAL A 119 -17.49 3.50 10.39
N LEU A 120 -16.64 2.63 9.82
CA LEU A 120 -15.89 1.61 10.56
C LEU A 120 -14.45 2.07 10.73
N LYS A 121 -14.00 2.19 11.97
CA LYS A 121 -12.62 2.53 12.29
C LYS A 121 -11.78 1.28 12.49
N THR A 122 -10.57 1.27 11.92
CA THR A 122 -9.57 0.22 12.08
C THR A 122 -8.33 0.75 12.80
N LYS A 123 -7.63 -0.07 13.58
CA LYS A 123 -6.40 0.36 14.28
C LYS A 123 -5.31 0.85 13.32
N GLY A 124 -5.18 0.19 12.17
CA GLY A 124 -4.25 0.56 11.11
C GLY A 124 -4.91 0.43 9.73
N ALA A 125 -4.13 0.66 8.66
CA ALA A 125 -4.61 0.42 7.31
C ALA A 125 -4.87 -1.09 7.09
N ILE A 126 -5.96 -1.42 6.42
CA ILE A 126 -6.24 -2.79 5.99
C ILE A 126 -5.15 -3.23 4.99
N HIS A 127 -4.76 -4.49 5.03
CA HIS A 127 -3.81 -5.08 4.08
C HIS A 127 -4.16 -6.55 3.82
N TYR A 128 -3.67 -7.07 2.70
CA TYR A 128 -3.93 -8.47 2.31
C TYR A 128 -2.94 -9.47 2.91
N LEU A 129 -1.85 -9.01 3.51
CA LEU A 129 -0.79 -9.87 4.02
C LEU A 129 -1.29 -10.74 5.17
N THR A 130 -0.99 -12.03 5.07
CA THR A 130 -1.17 -13.02 6.11
C THR A 130 0.17 -13.62 6.51
N SER A 131 0.26 -14.22 7.68
CA SER A 131 1.47 -14.94 8.11
C SER A 131 1.87 -16.03 7.11
N GLU A 132 0.89 -16.68 6.49
CA GLU A 132 1.13 -17.73 5.47
C GLU A 132 1.77 -17.16 4.20
N GLU A 133 1.32 -15.99 3.73
CA GLU A 133 1.93 -15.32 2.57
C GLU A 133 3.36 -14.87 2.84
N ILE A 134 3.65 -14.39 4.05
CA ILE A 134 4.99 -13.99 4.48
C ILE A 134 5.92 -15.22 4.53
N GLU A 135 5.47 -16.34 5.12
CA GLU A 135 6.27 -17.56 5.23
C GLU A 135 6.55 -18.23 3.89
N LYS A 136 5.66 -18.09 2.90
CA LYS A 136 5.80 -18.70 1.58
C LYS A 136 7.09 -18.32 0.86
N ASP A 137 7.50 -17.06 0.96
CA ASP A 137 8.68 -16.53 0.26
C ASP A 137 9.87 -16.30 1.21
N LYS A 138 9.85 -16.84 2.44
CA LYS A 138 10.85 -16.56 3.47
C LYS A 138 12.30 -16.77 3.05
N GLU A 139 12.59 -17.78 2.26
CA GLU A 139 13.95 -18.11 1.82
C GLU A 139 14.42 -17.28 0.62
N TYR A 140 13.58 -16.43 0.06
CA TYR A 140 13.88 -15.76 -1.20
C TYR A 140 15.10 -14.82 -1.12
N LEU A 141 15.26 -14.07 -0.03
CA LEU A 141 16.44 -13.19 0.15
C LEU A 141 17.75 -13.99 0.14
N PHE A 142 17.76 -15.18 0.70
CA PHE A 142 18.93 -16.06 0.72
C PHE A 142 19.24 -16.63 -0.67
N SER A 143 18.27 -16.71 -1.56
CA SER A 143 18.50 -17.10 -2.96
C SER A 143 19.15 -15.95 -3.76
N ILE A 144 18.90 -14.69 -3.38
CA ILE A 144 19.53 -13.51 -3.99
C ILE A 144 20.97 -13.35 -3.47
N SER A 145 21.17 -13.53 -2.17
CA SER A 145 22.49 -13.40 -1.54
C SER A 145 22.65 -14.41 -0.39
N SER A 146 23.46 -15.45 -0.62
CA SER A 146 23.79 -16.46 0.40
C SER A 146 24.52 -15.88 1.62
N LYS A 147 25.24 -14.77 1.45
CA LYS A 147 25.94 -14.05 2.54
C LYS A 147 24.98 -13.61 3.66
N LEU A 148 23.71 -13.42 3.36
CA LEU A 148 22.73 -13.02 4.36
C LEU A 148 22.49 -14.06 5.46
N ARG A 149 22.90 -15.33 5.24
CA ARG A 149 22.78 -16.41 6.25
C ARG A 149 23.79 -16.30 7.38
N ASP A 150 24.88 -15.58 7.17
CA ASP A 150 26.00 -15.57 8.10
C ASP A 150 25.75 -14.74 9.36
N LYS A 151 24.79 -13.80 9.29
CA LYS A 151 24.48 -12.87 10.37
C LYS A 151 22.99 -12.56 10.42
N ASN A 152 22.54 -12.03 11.56
CA ASN A 152 21.20 -11.48 11.65
C ASN A 152 20.97 -10.33 10.64
N ILE A 153 19.75 -10.26 10.11
CA ILE A 153 19.39 -9.26 9.09
C ILE A 153 18.71 -8.07 9.75
N ILE A 154 19.10 -6.88 9.32
CA ILE A 154 18.33 -5.65 9.46
C ILE A 154 17.87 -5.21 8.07
N SER A 155 16.57 -4.97 7.89
CA SER A 155 16.06 -4.45 6.62
C SER A 155 15.67 -2.99 6.75
N LEU A 156 16.15 -2.17 5.80
CA LEU A 156 15.75 -0.78 5.62
C LEU A 156 14.76 -0.70 4.47
N ILE A 157 13.49 -0.43 4.77
CA ILE A 157 12.42 -0.26 3.80
C ILE A 157 12.25 1.23 3.54
N ILE A 158 12.51 1.66 2.30
CA ILE A 158 12.50 3.06 1.91
C ILE A 158 11.21 3.36 1.13
N GLY A 159 10.42 4.29 1.64
CA GLY A 159 9.26 4.84 0.96
C GLY A 159 9.63 5.88 -0.10
N GLY A 160 8.97 7.01 -0.14
CA GLY A 160 9.26 8.08 -1.07
C GLY A 160 8.62 9.41 -0.65
N PRO A 161 8.93 10.50 -1.36
CA PRO A 161 8.47 11.82 -1.00
C PRO A 161 6.95 11.91 -0.98
N THR A 162 6.44 12.69 -0.04
CA THR A 162 5.03 13.06 0.09
C THR A 162 4.94 14.56 0.33
N GLN A 163 3.72 15.09 0.43
CA GLN A 163 3.54 16.50 0.80
C GLN A 163 4.03 16.84 2.23
N TYR A 164 4.30 15.83 3.06
CA TYR A 164 4.72 15.99 4.46
C TYR A 164 6.16 15.54 4.72
N TYR A 165 6.73 14.72 3.84
CA TYR A 165 8.05 14.12 4.01
C TYR A 165 8.93 14.44 2.82
N ASP A 166 10.04 15.12 3.11
CA ASP A 166 11.08 15.47 2.16
C ASP A 166 12.14 14.36 2.10
N TYR A 167 12.52 13.99 0.88
CA TYR A 167 13.57 13.03 0.55
C TYR A 167 14.81 13.73 0.00
N SER A 168 15.19 14.86 0.61
CA SER A 168 16.45 15.55 0.28
C SER A 168 17.66 14.66 0.57
N ASP A 169 18.74 14.91 -0.14
CA ASP A 169 20.01 14.18 0.03
C ASP A 169 20.48 14.21 1.48
N ARG A 170 20.29 15.33 2.16
CA ARG A 170 20.64 15.47 3.58
C ARG A 170 19.86 14.51 4.48
N ASN A 171 18.53 14.44 4.30
CA ASN A 171 17.68 13.57 5.12
C ASN A 171 17.99 12.09 4.84
N ILE A 172 18.21 11.73 3.60
CA ILE A 172 18.59 10.37 3.20
C ILE A 172 19.96 10.00 3.77
N GLN A 173 20.94 10.90 3.68
CA GLN A 173 22.26 10.70 4.25
C GLN A 173 22.20 10.46 5.77
N GLU A 174 21.34 11.20 6.47
CA GLU A 174 21.17 11.03 7.91
C GLU A 174 20.57 9.65 8.25
N ILE A 175 19.54 9.20 7.49
CA ILE A 175 18.97 7.86 7.64
C ILE A 175 20.03 6.79 7.41
N PHE A 176 20.77 6.89 6.31
CA PHE A 176 21.82 5.91 5.97
C PHE A 176 22.94 5.86 7.03
N SER A 177 23.34 7.02 7.54
CA SER A 177 24.33 7.10 8.62
C SER A 177 23.87 6.39 9.89
N LYS A 178 22.63 6.63 10.33
CA LYS A 178 22.06 5.98 11.51
C LYS A 178 21.93 4.47 11.33
N VAL A 179 21.45 4.03 10.16
CA VAL A 179 21.32 2.60 9.85
C VAL A 179 22.68 1.92 9.79
N ASN A 180 23.67 2.54 9.13
CA ASN A 180 25.01 2.01 9.05
C ASN A 180 25.69 1.89 10.44
N TYR A 181 25.43 2.86 11.33
CA TYR A 181 25.87 2.77 12.71
C TYR A 181 25.29 1.53 13.40
N LEU A 182 23.97 1.31 13.31
CA LEU A 182 23.31 0.13 13.88
C LEU A 182 23.85 -1.19 13.32
N VAL A 183 24.09 -1.23 12.01
CA VAL A 183 24.66 -2.39 11.30
C VAL A 183 26.03 -2.75 11.86
N LYS A 184 26.92 -1.77 12.01
CA LYS A 184 28.29 -1.97 12.51
C LYS A 184 28.32 -2.37 13.98
N GLU A 185 27.62 -1.63 14.83
CA GLU A 185 27.59 -1.88 16.27
C GLU A 185 27.04 -3.27 16.63
N ASN A 186 26.08 -3.78 15.85
CA ASN A 186 25.42 -5.04 16.12
C ASN A 186 25.87 -6.19 15.22
N ASN A 187 26.86 -5.97 14.38
CA ASN A 187 27.38 -6.97 13.41
C ASN A 187 26.26 -7.62 12.57
N LEU A 188 25.45 -6.79 11.91
CA LEU A 188 24.27 -7.23 11.15
C LEU A 188 24.55 -7.26 9.64
N ASN A 189 23.76 -8.02 8.89
CA ASN A 189 23.62 -7.87 7.44
C ASN A 189 22.52 -6.87 7.15
N LEU A 190 22.75 -5.93 6.22
CA LEU A 190 21.76 -4.98 5.80
C LEU A 190 21.13 -5.39 4.45
N VAL A 191 19.80 -5.27 4.39
CA VAL A 191 19.03 -5.34 3.14
C VAL A 191 18.28 -4.03 2.96
N VAL A 192 18.49 -3.35 1.85
CA VAL A 192 17.77 -2.11 1.50
C VAL A 192 16.71 -2.43 0.46
N ILE A 193 15.46 -2.12 0.77
CA ILE A 193 14.29 -2.45 -0.05
C ILE A 193 13.56 -1.15 -0.43
N PRO A 194 13.58 -0.76 -1.72
CA PRO A 194 12.85 0.39 -2.19
C PRO A 194 11.37 0.08 -2.41
N SER A 195 10.53 1.10 -2.25
CA SER A 195 9.13 1.10 -2.66
C SER A 195 8.94 1.66 -4.07
N MET A 196 7.72 1.60 -4.60
CA MET A 196 7.38 2.22 -5.90
C MET A 196 7.59 3.73 -5.94
N ARG A 197 7.59 4.40 -4.77
CA ARG A 197 7.76 5.85 -4.66
C ARG A 197 9.21 6.26 -4.42
N THR A 198 10.09 5.31 -4.16
CA THR A 198 11.51 5.60 -3.87
C THR A 198 12.18 6.19 -5.11
N PRO A 199 12.76 7.40 -5.02
CA PRO A 199 13.44 8.01 -6.14
C PRO A 199 14.65 7.15 -6.58
N LYS A 200 14.87 7.04 -7.89
CA LYS A 200 16.02 6.27 -8.43
C LYS A 200 17.36 6.75 -7.87
N GLY A 201 17.55 8.07 -7.74
CA GLY A 201 18.75 8.65 -7.14
C GLY A 201 19.00 8.19 -5.70
N THR A 202 17.92 7.96 -4.91
CA THR A 202 18.03 7.41 -3.55
C THR A 202 18.55 5.97 -3.56
N ILE A 203 18.12 5.15 -4.53
CA ILE A 203 18.59 3.77 -4.68
C ILE A 203 20.07 3.75 -5.07
N GLU A 204 20.47 4.58 -6.04
CA GLU A 204 21.87 4.70 -6.46
C GLU A 204 22.75 5.21 -5.31
N HIS A 205 22.28 6.19 -4.56
CA HIS A 205 22.97 6.68 -3.36
C HIS A 205 23.13 5.56 -2.31
N ALA A 206 22.11 4.75 -2.08
CA ALA A 206 22.19 3.61 -1.17
C ALA A 206 23.25 2.59 -1.62
N LYS A 207 23.33 2.28 -2.91
CA LYS A 207 24.36 1.38 -3.47
C LYS A 207 25.77 1.91 -3.27
N ILE A 208 25.97 3.20 -3.51
CA ILE A 208 27.27 3.84 -3.31
C ILE A 208 27.62 3.86 -1.82
N TYR A 209 26.66 4.20 -0.97
CA TYR A 209 26.89 4.39 0.46
C TYR A 209 27.18 3.08 1.20
N PHE A 210 26.40 2.03 0.93
CA PHE A 210 26.52 0.74 1.60
C PHE A 210 27.49 -0.23 0.90
N GLY A 211 27.85 0.06 -0.35
CA GLY A 211 28.81 -0.74 -1.11
C GLY A 211 28.33 -2.17 -1.39
N ASN A 212 29.30 -3.06 -1.66
CA ASN A 212 29.03 -4.47 -1.99
C ASN A 212 28.93 -5.39 -0.77
N ASP A 213 29.09 -4.85 0.44
CA ASP A 213 29.03 -5.64 1.68
C ASP A 213 27.59 -5.96 2.10
N HIS A 214 26.64 -5.20 1.55
CA HIS A 214 25.22 -5.27 1.86
C HIS A 214 24.36 -5.44 0.61
N LEU A 215 23.12 -5.92 0.77
CA LEU A 215 22.20 -6.09 -0.33
C LEU A 215 21.34 -4.82 -0.51
N VAL A 216 21.47 -4.14 -1.63
CA VAL A 216 20.57 -3.05 -2.04
C VAL A 216 19.81 -3.50 -3.28
N LEU A 217 18.50 -3.60 -3.18
CA LEU A 217 17.65 -4.01 -4.31
C LEU A 217 17.53 -2.87 -5.34
N ASP A 218 17.52 -3.23 -6.62
CA ASP A 218 17.43 -2.28 -7.75
C ASP A 218 16.07 -1.62 -7.90
N GLY A 219 15.05 -2.25 -7.36
CA GLY A 219 13.66 -1.81 -7.48
C GLY A 219 12.72 -2.61 -6.59
N VAL A 220 11.44 -2.45 -6.84
CA VAL A 220 10.39 -3.15 -6.09
C VAL A 220 10.43 -4.64 -6.38
N ASP A 221 10.60 -5.43 -5.34
CA ASP A 221 10.51 -6.88 -5.38
C ASP A 221 9.63 -7.37 -4.21
N LYS A 222 8.42 -7.81 -4.55
CA LYS A 222 7.45 -8.29 -3.55
C LYS A 222 7.96 -9.49 -2.77
N LYS A 223 8.65 -10.43 -3.42
CA LYS A 223 9.16 -11.62 -2.73
C LYS A 223 10.29 -11.27 -1.77
N ALA A 224 11.19 -10.38 -2.21
CA ALA A 224 12.23 -9.89 -1.33
C ALA A 224 11.67 -9.12 -0.13
N TYR A 225 10.62 -8.31 -0.35
CA TYR A 225 9.92 -7.62 0.73
C TYR A 225 9.31 -8.61 1.74
N LEU A 226 8.55 -9.62 1.28
CA LEU A 226 7.95 -10.64 2.14
C LEU A 226 9.01 -11.46 2.89
N SER A 227 10.08 -11.86 2.20
CA SER A 227 11.21 -12.54 2.81
C SER A 227 11.90 -11.69 3.88
N ALA A 228 12.07 -10.39 3.64
CA ALA A 228 12.63 -9.46 4.61
C ALA A 228 11.73 -9.34 5.86
N LEU A 229 10.43 -9.29 5.67
CA LEU A 229 9.47 -9.29 6.77
C LEU A 229 9.61 -10.54 7.66
N SER A 230 9.85 -11.71 7.06
CA SER A 230 10.01 -12.99 7.79
C SER A 230 11.40 -13.14 8.43
N GLN A 231 12.47 -12.73 7.74
CA GLN A 231 13.84 -13.08 8.11
C GLN A 231 14.59 -11.98 8.88
N SER A 232 14.08 -10.75 8.89
CA SER A 232 14.79 -9.67 9.56
C SER A 232 14.57 -9.69 11.06
N LYS A 233 15.68 -9.62 11.80
CA LYS A 233 15.64 -9.41 13.25
C LYS A 233 15.17 -8.00 13.60
N HIS A 234 15.50 -7.04 12.74
CA HIS A 234 15.13 -5.64 12.90
C HIS A 234 14.64 -5.08 11.57
N LEU A 235 13.58 -4.27 11.64
CA LEU A 235 13.02 -3.56 10.50
C LEU A 235 13.10 -2.05 10.78
N VAL A 236 13.69 -1.33 9.85
CA VAL A 236 13.69 0.13 9.82
C VAL A 236 12.86 0.56 8.61
N ILE A 237 11.91 1.44 8.83
CA ILE A 237 11.02 1.92 7.78
C ILE A 237 10.93 3.43 7.83
N THR A 238 10.90 4.05 6.67
CA THR A 238 10.57 5.47 6.56
C THR A 238 9.08 5.68 6.79
N CYS A 239 8.72 6.68 7.60
CA CYS A 239 7.36 6.85 8.14
C CYS A 239 6.36 7.52 7.17
N ASP A 240 6.67 7.58 5.89
CA ASP A 240 5.85 8.22 4.86
C ASP A 240 4.67 7.37 4.34
N SER A 241 4.57 6.11 4.77
CA SER A 241 3.52 5.18 4.34
C SER A 241 2.85 4.47 5.51
N SER A 242 1.62 4.87 5.82
CA SER A 242 0.79 4.20 6.84
C SER A 242 0.49 2.74 6.50
N SER A 243 0.36 2.39 5.22
CA SER A 243 0.17 1.00 4.79
C SER A 243 1.36 0.13 5.13
N MET A 244 2.59 0.58 4.82
CA MET A 244 3.80 -0.18 5.16
C MET A 244 3.96 -0.34 6.68
N ILE A 245 3.67 0.71 7.46
CA ILE A 245 3.70 0.63 8.93
C ILE A 245 2.67 -0.39 9.46
N SER A 246 1.48 -0.41 8.87
CA SER A 246 0.43 -1.37 9.26
C SER A 246 0.79 -2.81 8.91
N GLU A 247 1.40 -3.04 7.75
CA GLU A 247 1.90 -4.36 7.33
C GLU A 247 2.96 -4.90 8.30
N LEU A 248 3.83 -4.02 8.82
CA LEU A 248 4.84 -4.41 9.81
C LEU A 248 4.26 -4.81 11.15
N SER A 249 3.10 -4.30 11.53
CA SER A 249 2.46 -4.65 12.80
C SER A 249 2.07 -6.12 12.92
N LEU A 250 1.98 -6.85 11.77
CA LEU A 250 1.71 -8.29 11.75
C LEU A 250 2.86 -9.16 12.27
N ILE A 251 4.09 -8.64 12.22
CA ILE A 251 5.28 -9.48 12.40
C ILE A 251 5.78 -9.46 13.84
N HIS A 252 5.40 -8.45 14.59
CA HIS A 252 5.87 -8.22 15.97
C HIS A 252 4.79 -8.42 17.04
N ILE A 253 3.74 -9.17 16.72
CA ILE A 253 2.73 -9.57 17.70
C ILE A 253 2.98 -11.01 18.17
#